data_5aae778fc62044f1812fd399c46e8cd0
#
_entry.id   5aae778fc62044f1812fd399c46e8cd0
#
_cell.length_a   1.000
_cell.length_b   1.000
_cell.length_c   1.000
_cell.angle_alpha   90.00
_cell.angle_beta   90.00
_cell.angle_gamma   90.00
#
_symmetry.space_group_name_H-M   'P 1'
#
loop_
_entity.id
_entity.type
_entity.pdbx_description
1 polymer ?
#
loop_
_entity_poly.entity_id
_entity_poly.type
_entity_poly.pdbx_seq_one_letter_code
_entity_poly.pdbx_strand_id
1 'polypeptide(L)'
;YGASVVGMELLRSRSEKIEKEARKKAAVQIAIDTLSYSELEAIEHIFDELDGQEGLLVASKVADRVGITRSVIVNALRKFESAGVIESRSLGMKGTYIKVLNDYLLEELEKLKA
;
A
#
# COMPACT_ATOMS: atom_id res chain seq x y z
N TYR A 1 -25.23 -22.40 -30.36
CA TYR A 1 -25.21 -20.94 -30.44
C TYR A 1 -25.06 -20.30 -29.06
N GLY A 2 -25.94 -20.59 -28.10
CA GLY A 2 -25.92 -19.98 -26.79
C GLY A 2 -24.67 -20.32 -25.96
N ALA A 3 -24.23 -21.58 -26.03
CA ALA A 3 -23.05 -22.05 -25.28
C ALA A 3 -21.79 -21.33 -25.69
N SER A 4 -21.64 -21.02 -26.98
CA SER A 4 -20.47 -20.29 -27.50
C SER A 4 -20.44 -18.86 -26.99
N VAL A 5 -21.56 -18.18 -26.97
CA VAL A 5 -21.67 -16.80 -26.47
C VAL A 5 -21.37 -16.73 -24.97
N VAL A 6 -21.93 -17.64 -24.18
CA VAL A 6 -21.69 -17.73 -22.74
C VAL A 6 -20.21 -17.99 -22.45
N GLY A 7 -19.57 -18.87 -23.23
CA GLY A 7 -18.14 -19.15 -23.09
C GLY A 7 -17.27 -17.91 -23.33
N MET A 8 -17.61 -17.11 -24.33
CA MET A 8 -16.88 -15.88 -24.64
C MET A 8 -17.01 -14.85 -23.53
N GLU A 9 -18.19 -14.70 -22.94
CA GLU A 9 -18.41 -13.78 -21.81
C GLU A 9 -17.62 -14.20 -20.58
N LEU A 10 -17.55 -15.49 -20.27
CA LEU A 10 -16.76 -16.00 -19.15
C LEU A 10 -15.27 -15.73 -19.34
N LEU A 11 -14.75 -15.91 -20.56
CA LEU A 11 -13.35 -15.61 -20.87
C LEU A 11 -13.05 -14.14 -20.76
N ARG A 12 -13.95 -13.27 -21.20
CA ARG A 12 -13.82 -11.83 -21.07
C ARG A 12 -13.78 -11.42 -19.59
N SER A 13 -14.67 -11.97 -18.77
CA SER A 13 -14.73 -11.69 -17.34
C SER A 13 -13.42 -12.08 -16.64
N ARG A 14 -12.85 -13.24 -16.97
CA ARG A 14 -11.56 -13.70 -16.43
C ARG A 14 -10.43 -12.78 -16.86
N SER A 15 -10.42 -12.37 -18.13
CA SER A 15 -9.41 -11.47 -18.68
C SER A 15 -9.43 -10.13 -17.97
N GLU A 16 -10.61 -9.56 -17.75
CA GLU A 16 -10.77 -8.29 -17.03
C GLU A 16 -10.29 -8.38 -15.59
N LYS A 17 -10.59 -9.50 -14.92
CA LYS A 17 -10.15 -9.74 -13.54
C LYS A 17 -8.63 -9.84 -13.45
N ILE A 18 -8.00 -10.56 -14.38
CA ILE A 18 -6.54 -10.70 -14.44
C ILE A 18 -5.87 -9.35 -14.67
N GLU A 19 -6.41 -8.54 -15.60
CA GLU A 19 -5.90 -7.20 -15.86
C GLU A 19 -6.01 -6.30 -14.64
N LYS A 20 -7.11 -6.38 -13.92
CA LYS A 20 -7.34 -5.60 -12.70
C LYS A 20 -6.32 -5.97 -11.62
N GLU A 21 -6.06 -7.25 -11.42
CA GLU A 21 -5.05 -7.72 -10.48
C GLU A 21 -3.65 -7.30 -10.88
N ALA A 22 -3.32 -7.39 -12.18
CA ALA A 22 -2.03 -6.95 -12.69
C ALA A 22 -1.81 -5.45 -12.47
N ARG A 23 -2.85 -4.62 -12.64
CA ARG A 23 -2.79 -3.18 -12.38
C ARG A 23 -2.55 -2.89 -10.91
N LYS A 24 -3.19 -3.63 -10.02
CA LYS A 24 -2.99 -3.47 -8.56
C LYS A 24 -1.55 -3.80 -8.17
N LYS A 25 -1.00 -4.88 -8.69
CA LYS A 25 0.39 -5.25 -8.45
C LYS A 25 1.35 -4.20 -8.99
N ALA A 26 1.09 -3.71 -10.21
CA ALA A 26 1.91 -2.67 -10.84
C ALA A 26 1.86 -1.38 -10.03
N ALA A 27 0.69 -0.98 -9.52
CA ALA A 27 0.55 0.23 -8.70
C ALA A 27 1.39 0.13 -7.43
N VAL A 28 1.39 -1.02 -6.76
CA VAL A 28 2.21 -1.25 -5.57
C VAL A 28 3.70 -1.17 -5.90
N GLN A 29 4.12 -1.82 -6.98
CA GLN A 29 5.53 -1.84 -7.39
C GLN A 29 6.02 -0.44 -7.75
N ILE A 30 5.22 0.32 -8.48
CA ILE A 30 5.55 1.71 -8.84
C ILE A 30 5.65 2.57 -7.59
N ALA A 31 4.72 2.43 -6.66
CA ALA A 31 4.74 3.17 -5.40
C ALA A 31 6.02 2.89 -4.61
N ILE A 32 6.39 1.63 -4.48
CA ILE A 32 7.62 1.23 -3.78
C ILE A 32 8.85 1.78 -4.50
N ASP A 33 8.88 1.72 -5.82
CA ASP A 33 10.02 2.18 -6.62
C ASP A 33 10.25 3.69 -6.53
N THR A 34 9.21 4.47 -6.19
CA THR A 34 9.35 5.93 -6.03
C THR A 34 9.91 6.32 -4.66
N LEU A 35 10.00 5.39 -3.73
CA LEU A 35 10.51 5.67 -2.39
C LEU A 35 12.04 5.75 -2.37
N SER A 36 12.57 6.70 -1.59
CA SER A 36 13.99 6.70 -1.25
C SER A 36 14.27 5.59 -0.24
N TYR A 37 15.54 5.29 0.00
CA TYR A 37 15.93 4.27 0.97
C TYR A 37 15.34 4.56 2.36
N SER A 38 15.43 5.80 2.81
CA SER A 38 14.88 6.21 4.11
C SER A 38 13.37 6.11 4.16
N GLU A 39 12.70 6.45 3.07
CA GLU A 39 11.25 6.35 2.98
C GLU A 39 10.79 4.89 3.00
N LEU A 40 11.51 4.01 2.33
CA LEU A 40 11.21 2.57 2.33
C LEU A 40 11.38 2.00 3.74
N GLU A 41 12.45 2.36 4.43
CA GLU A 41 12.69 1.97 5.82
C GLU A 41 11.54 2.44 6.73
N ALA A 42 11.10 3.68 6.54
CA ALA A 42 9.96 4.22 7.28
C ALA A 42 8.69 3.41 7.04
N ILE A 43 8.41 3.08 5.79
CA ILE A 43 7.22 2.29 5.42
C ILE A 43 7.26 0.91 6.05
N GLU A 44 8.39 0.24 6.05
CA GLU A 44 8.55 -1.08 6.67
C GLU A 44 8.20 -1.02 8.16
N HIS A 45 8.72 -0.03 8.88
CA HIS A 45 8.44 0.14 10.30
C HIS A 45 6.98 0.52 10.57
N ILE A 46 6.40 1.36 9.73
CA ILE A 46 5.00 1.76 9.85
C ILE A 46 4.08 0.53 9.77
N PHE A 47 4.29 -0.30 8.77
CA PHE A 47 3.42 -1.47 8.57
C PHE A 47 3.69 -2.59 9.56
N ASP A 48 4.89 -2.66 10.13
CA ASP A 48 5.15 -3.56 11.26
C ASP A 48 4.32 -3.17 12.49
N GLU A 49 4.19 -1.86 12.74
CA GLU A 49 3.40 -1.37 13.87
C GLU A 49 1.90 -1.53 13.69
N LEU A 50 1.41 -1.37 12.47
CA LEU A 50 -0.02 -1.43 12.21
C LEU A 50 -0.62 -2.82 12.46
N ASP A 51 0.17 -3.87 12.36
CA ASP A 51 -0.26 -5.24 12.62
C ASP A 51 -1.59 -5.59 11.95
N GLY A 52 -1.65 -5.37 10.63
CA GLY A 52 -2.82 -5.66 9.83
C GLY A 52 -3.02 -4.67 8.70
N GLN A 53 -4.26 -4.60 8.20
CA GLN A 53 -4.61 -3.77 7.06
C GLN A 53 -4.98 -2.34 7.43
N GLU A 54 -5.23 -2.06 8.70
CA GLU A 54 -5.58 -0.72 9.15
C GLU A 54 -5.15 -0.50 10.59
N GLY A 55 -4.94 0.74 10.96
CA GLY A 55 -4.57 1.08 12.32
C GLY A 55 -4.24 2.55 12.50
N LEU A 56 -3.98 2.92 13.72
CA LEU A 56 -3.63 4.27 14.12
C LEU A 56 -2.13 4.38 14.34
N LEU A 57 -1.52 5.43 13.80
CA LEU A 57 -0.09 5.65 13.84
C LEU A 57 0.21 7.06 14.34
N VAL A 58 1.21 7.17 15.22
CA VAL A 58 1.74 8.47 15.62
C VAL A 58 3.11 8.63 14.94
N ALA A 59 3.17 9.45 13.90
CA ALA A 59 4.37 9.61 13.07
C ALA A 59 5.60 10.05 13.88
N SER A 60 5.44 10.94 14.86
CA SER A 60 6.55 11.39 15.70
C SER A 60 7.15 10.27 16.53
N LYS A 61 6.33 9.34 17.03
CA LYS A 61 6.81 8.20 17.80
C LYS A 61 7.60 7.22 16.93
N VAL A 62 7.14 7.00 15.70
CA VAL A 62 7.85 6.14 14.75
C VAL A 62 9.17 6.79 14.37
N ALA A 63 9.16 8.09 14.09
CA ALA A 63 10.37 8.85 13.74
C ALA A 63 11.42 8.73 14.84
N ASP A 64 11.04 8.94 16.09
CA ASP A 64 11.95 8.86 17.23
C ASP A 64 12.52 7.44 17.40
N ARG A 65 11.69 6.43 17.23
CA ARG A 65 12.12 5.04 17.41
C ARG A 65 13.07 4.58 16.31
N VAL A 66 12.80 4.97 15.07
CA VAL A 66 13.59 4.53 13.91
C VAL A 66 14.81 5.41 13.68
N GLY A 67 14.80 6.63 14.21
CA GLY A 67 15.89 7.59 14.03
C GLY A 67 15.82 8.31 12.70
N ILE A 68 14.63 8.51 12.15
CA ILE A 68 14.38 9.26 10.92
C ILE A 68 13.53 10.49 11.24
N THR A 69 13.47 11.42 10.30
CA THR A 69 12.67 12.63 10.50
C THR A 69 11.19 12.35 10.20
N ARG A 70 10.33 13.10 10.87
CA ARG A 70 8.88 13.03 10.63
C ARG A 70 8.54 13.31 9.16
N SER A 71 9.25 14.24 8.51
CA SER A 71 9.00 14.57 7.11
C SER A 71 9.21 13.39 6.16
N VAL A 72 10.18 12.53 6.45
CA VAL A 72 10.40 11.31 5.66
C VAL A 72 9.18 10.40 5.74
N ILE A 73 8.63 10.22 6.93
CA ILE A 73 7.43 9.40 7.13
C ILE A 73 6.23 9.99 6.39
N VAL A 74 6.01 11.29 6.52
CA VAL A 74 4.90 11.99 5.86
C VAL A 74 5.02 11.90 4.34
N ASN A 75 6.23 12.08 3.80
CA ASN A 75 6.45 11.99 2.37
C ASN A 75 6.22 10.57 1.83
N ALA A 76 6.66 9.56 2.56
CA ALA A 76 6.43 8.16 2.19
C ALA A 76 4.93 7.83 2.15
N LEU A 77 4.19 8.26 3.18
CA LEU A 77 2.74 8.06 3.23
C LEU A 77 2.02 8.80 2.10
N ARG A 78 2.45 10.02 1.77
CA ARG A 78 1.88 10.78 0.66
C ARG A 78 2.08 10.08 -0.67
N LYS A 79 3.25 9.52 -0.90
CA LYS A 79 3.54 8.78 -2.14
C LYS A 79 2.62 7.57 -2.29
N PHE A 80 2.41 6.83 -1.21
CA PHE A 80 1.51 5.68 -1.21
C PHE A 80 0.05 6.09 -1.36
N GLU A 81 -0.35 7.17 -0.73
CA GLU A 81 -1.70 7.71 -0.86
C GLU A 81 -1.97 8.18 -2.30
N SER A 82 -1.01 8.87 -2.91
CA SER A 82 -1.09 9.34 -4.30
C SER A 82 -1.17 8.18 -5.28
N ALA A 83 -0.51 7.07 -4.97
CA ALA A 83 -0.56 5.85 -5.80
C ALA A 83 -1.86 5.06 -5.60
N GLY A 84 -2.69 5.43 -4.62
CA GLY A 84 -3.95 4.75 -4.33
C GLY A 84 -3.80 3.42 -3.62
N VAL A 85 -2.63 3.14 -3.03
CA VAL A 85 -2.40 1.87 -2.33
C VAL A 85 -2.79 1.93 -0.86
N ILE A 86 -2.85 3.13 -0.28
CA ILE A 86 -3.35 3.36 1.09
C ILE A 86 -4.29 4.55 1.14
N GLU A 87 -5.06 4.61 2.21
CA GLU A 87 -5.83 5.79 2.60
C GLU A 87 -5.30 6.25 3.95
N SER A 88 -5.13 7.55 4.14
CA SER A 88 -4.71 8.10 5.41
C SER A 88 -5.63 9.23 5.84
N ARG A 89 -5.84 9.34 7.15
CA ARG A 89 -6.68 10.39 7.73
C ARG A 89 -6.02 10.90 9.01
N SER A 90 -5.77 12.20 9.06
CA SER A 90 -5.24 12.83 10.27
C SER A 90 -6.35 12.97 11.30
N LEU A 91 -6.06 12.49 12.53
CA LEU A 91 -6.97 12.61 13.67
C LEU A 91 -6.44 13.60 14.71
N GLY A 92 -5.62 14.53 14.28
CA GLY A 92 -5.02 15.54 15.16
C GLY A 92 -4.05 14.93 16.16
N MET A 93 -4.22 15.23 17.42
CA MET A 93 -3.32 14.76 18.49
C MET A 93 -3.36 13.23 18.69
N LYS A 94 -4.41 12.57 18.23
CA LYS A 94 -4.52 11.11 18.32
C LYS A 94 -3.63 10.37 17.32
N GLY A 95 -3.15 11.05 16.30
CA GLY A 95 -2.28 10.46 15.28
C GLY A 95 -2.93 10.40 13.91
N THR A 96 -2.44 9.49 13.09
CA THR A 96 -2.94 9.30 11.72
C THR A 96 -3.49 7.89 11.57
N TYR A 97 -4.73 7.80 11.10
CA TYR A 97 -5.34 6.52 10.76
C TYR A 97 -4.90 6.14 9.35
N ILE A 98 -4.43 4.90 9.19
CA ILE A 98 -3.96 4.37 7.92
C ILE A 98 -4.72 3.10 7.59
N LYS A 99 -5.20 3.00 6.36
CA LYS A 99 -5.90 1.83 5.84
C LYS A 99 -5.27 1.40 4.52
N VAL A 100 -4.92 0.12 4.43
CA VAL A 100 -4.38 -0.45 3.20
C VAL A 100 -5.54 -0.71 2.24
N LEU A 101 -5.49 -0.10 1.06
CA LEU A 101 -6.50 -0.26 0.01
C LEU A 101 -6.15 -1.37 -0.98
N ASN A 102 -4.86 -1.67 -1.09
CA ASN A 102 -4.34 -2.65 -2.05
C ASN A 102 -3.65 -3.78 -1.30
N ASP A 103 -4.26 -4.97 -1.32
CA ASP A 103 -3.78 -6.14 -0.59
C ASP A 103 -2.36 -6.58 -0.98
N TYR A 104 -1.95 -6.30 -2.20
CA TYR A 104 -0.61 -6.65 -2.67
C TYR A 104 0.50 -5.88 -1.99
N LEU A 105 0.17 -4.73 -1.36
CA LEU A 105 1.16 -3.92 -0.66
C LEU A 105 1.84 -4.69 0.46
N LEU A 106 1.06 -5.34 1.32
CA LEU A 106 1.60 -6.11 2.44
C LEU A 106 2.45 -7.29 1.96
N GLU A 107 2.00 -7.96 0.91
CA GLU A 107 2.72 -9.07 0.30
C GLU A 107 4.08 -8.64 -0.26
N GLU A 108 4.12 -7.53 -0.99
CA GLU A 108 5.36 -7.00 -1.55
C GLU A 108 6.33 -6.51 -0.47
N LEU A 109 5.82 -5.90 0.60
CA LEU A 109 6.64 -5.46 1.72
C LEU A 109 7.28 -6.66 2.45
N GLU A 110 6.54 -7.75 2.60
CA GLU A 110 7.08 -8.99 3.19
C GLU A 110 8.23 -9.56 2.36
N LYS A 111 8.13 -9.52 1.04
CA LYS A 111 9.19 -9.96 0.14
C LYS A 111 10.47 -9.14 0.31
N LEU A 112 10.34 -7.85 0.57
CA LEU A 112 11.50 -6.96 0.77
C LEU A 112 12.24 -7.24 2.07
N LYS A 113 11.55 -7.77 3.08
CA LYS A 113 12.17 -8.12 4.36
C LYS A 113 12.95 -9.44 4.31
N ALA A 114 12.63 -10.28 3.36
CA ALA A 114 13.25 -11.62 3.24
C ALA A 114 14.71 -11.57 2.81
#